data_197531dc965892e1db66dc00a720409a
#
_entry.id   197531dc965892e1db66dc00a720409a
#
_cell.length_a   1.000
_cell.length_b   1.000
_cell.length_c   1.000
_cell.angle_alpha   90.00
_cell.angle_beta   90.00
_cell.angle_gamma   90.00
#
_symmetry.space_group_name_H-M   'P 1'
#
loop_
_entity.id
_entity.type
_entity.pdbx_description
1 polymer ?
#
loop_
_entity_poly.entity_id
_entity_poly.type
_entity_poly.pdbx_seq_one_letter_code
_entity_poly.pdbx_strand_id
1 'polypeptide(L)'
;MGMEQNFKLAVKSLMSSKARAILTMLGIIIGIGSVISIVSIGDTMRGLFADLYKDVGITQAYVSVGYWLDDVRQSDYFTLDEMERVKEAFKDQVAYIDSSAYTSADASYKRTKIKFEFQGIDYNYQDVQPVNMVYGRYLNEGDILGRKKNAVMDTDSALKLFGIENAVGKSFRTTIYGSTEDFTVVGVYRKNVNAFQ
;
A
#
# COMPACT_ATOMS: atom_id res chain seq x y z
N MET A 1 0.61 -8.13 69.02
CA MET A 1 0.83 -6.87 68.34
C MET A 1 -0.08 -6.88 67.10
N GLY A 2 -1.07 -5.97 67.06
CA GLY A 2 -2.08 -6.00 66.03
C GLY A 2 -1.55 -5.47 64.70
N MET A 3 -2.08 -5.96 63.58
CA MET A 3 -1.75 -5.57 62.19
C MET A 3 -1.77 -4.04 62.01
N GLU A 4 -2.64 -3.37 62.74
CA GLU A 4 -2.80 -1.92 62.73
C GLU A 4 -1.59 -1.16 63.35
N GLN A 5 -0.98 -1.72 64.39
CA GLN A 5 0.23 -1.14 64.97
C GLN A 5 1.44 -1.29 64.08
N ASN A 6 1.58 -2.44 63.41
CA ASN A 6 2.66 -2.70 62.43
C ASN A 6 2.54 -1.77 61.22
N PHE A 7 1.33 -1.51 60.75
CA PHE A 7 1.08 -0.57 59.65
C PHE A 7 1.45 0.87 60.00
N LYS A 8 1.01 1.34 61.20
CA LYS A 8 1.37 2.68 61.71
C LYS A 8 2.89 2.86 61.88
N LEU A 9 3.58 1.83 62.37
CA LEU A 9 5.04 1.83 62.49
C LEU A 9 5.75 1.87 61.17
N ALA A 10 5.26 1.13 60.17
CA ALA A 10 5.81 1.13 58.83
C ALA A 10 5.66 2.51 58.16
N VAL A 11 4.47 3.13 58.24
CA VAL A 11 4.22 4.48 57.71
C VAL A 11 5.10 5.52 58.43
N LYS A 12 5.25 5.43 59.74
CA LYS A 12 6.12 6.34 60.51
C LYS A 12 7.59 6.20 60.16
N SER A 13 8.05 4.97 59.88
CA SER A 13 9.42 4.68 59.40
C SER A 13 9.66 5.25 58.02
N LEU A 14 8.69 5.13 57.11
CA LEU A 14 8.73 5.75 55.78
C LEU A 14 8.78 7.29 55.82
N MET A 15 8.00 7.88 56.73
CA MET A 15 7.97 9.34 56.91
C MET A 15 9.25 9.89 57.60
N SER A 16 10.00 9.10 58.34
CA SER A 16 11.27 9.52 58.97
C SER A 16 12.41 9.69 57.97
N SER A 17 12.30 9.05 56.78
CA SER A 17 13.29 9.14 55.68
C SER A 17 12.64 9.53 54.34
N LYS A 18 12.00 10.69 54.33
CA LYS A 18 11.21 11.18 53.19
C LYS A 18 11.95 11.13 51.84
N ALA A 19 13.21 11.53 51.81
CA ALA A 19 14.01 11.52 50.59
C ALA A 19 14.18 10.10 50.02
N ARG A 20 14.41 9.11 50.84
CA ARG A 20 14.55 7.71 50.43
C ARG A 20 13.21 7.14 49.94
N ALA A 21 12.10 7.42 50.63
CA ALA A 21 10.78 6.99 50.22
C ALA A 21 10.38 7.58 48.87
N ILE A 22 10.64 8.87 48.65
CA ILE A 22 10.36 9.54 47.36
C ILE A 22 11.20 8.94 46.23
N LEU A 23 12.51 8.74 46.47
CA LEU A 23 13.40 8.16 45.46
C LEU A 23 13.00 6.74 45.06
N THR A 24 12.61 5.89 46.03
CA THR A 24 12.15 4.53 45.73
C THR A 24 10.83 4.53 44.98
N MET A 25 9.85 5.35 45.36
CA MET A 25 8.58 5.51 44.66
C MET A 25 8.81 6.01 43.23
N LEU A 26 9.67 7.01 43.04
CA LEU A 26 10.01 7.54 41.75
C LEU A 26 10.62 6.46 40.83
N GLY A 27 11.53 5.66 41.36
CA GLY A 27 12.13 4.53 40.63
C GLY A 27 11.08 3.51 40.18
N ILE A 28 10.13 3.17 41.05
CA ILE A 28 9.03 2.24 40.72
C ILE A 28 8.11 2.84 39.66
N ILE A 29 7.73 4.11 39.80
CA ILE A 29 6.84 4.79 38.84
C ILE A 29 7.51 4.85 37.46
N ILE A 30 8.76 5.25 37.38
CA ILE A 30 9.51 5.29 36.10
C ILE A 30 9.65 3.88 35.53
N GLY A 31 9.98 2.88 36.37
CA GLY A 31 10.11 1.51 35.91
C GLY A 31 8.83 0.94 35.32
N ILE A 32 7.70 1.07 36.01
CA ILE A 32 6.40 0.60 35.53
C ILE A 32 5.94 1.44 34.34
N GLY A 33 6.10 2.76 34.41
CA GLY A 33 5.71 3.66 33.31
C GLY A 33 6.46 3.36 32.02
N SER A 34 7.75 3.05 32.09
CA SER A 34 8.53 2.70 30.90
C SER A 34 8.08 1.37 30.29
N VAL A 35 7.77 0.37 31.09
CA VAL A 35 7.26 -0.93 30.59
C VAL A 35 5.91 -0.75 29.91
N ILE A 36 4.98 -0.02 30.54
CA ILE A 36 3.67 0.26 29.95
C ILE A 36 3.83 1.01 28.61
N SER A 37 4.71 2.03 28.56
CA SER A 37 4.96 2.81 27.34
C SER A 37 5.50 1.93 26.21
N ILE A 38 6.47 1.06 26.49
CA ILE A 38 7.04 0.15 25.49
C ILE A 38 5.98 -0.82 24.95
N VAL A 39 5.17 -1.41 25.82
CA VAL A 39 4.10 -2.34 25.41
C VAL A 39 3.04 -1.60 24.58
N SER A 40 2.62 -0.41 25.01
CA SER A 40 1.62 0.40 24.28
C SER A 40 2.12 0.81 22.90
N ILE A 41 3.39 1.20 22.77
CA ILE A 41 4.00 1.50 21.45
C ILE A 41 4.01 0.24 20.59
N GLY A 42 4.38 -0.92 21.14
CA GLY A 42 4.41 -2.18 20.41
C GLY A 42 3.02 -2.59 19.88
N ASP A 43 1.98 -2.45 20.69
CA ASP A 43 0.61 -2.77 20.29
C ASP A 43 0.07 -1.77 19.25
N THR A 44 0.38 -0.47 19.40
CA THR A 44 0.04 0.54 18.40
C THR A 44 0.70 0.26 17.06
N MET A 45 1.99 -0.09 17.07
CA MET A 45 2.73 -0.45 15.86
C MET A 45 2.15 -1.68 15.16
N ARG A 46 1.78 -2.72 15.92
CA ARG A 46 1.12 -3.92 15.36
C ARG A 46 -0.21 -3.56 14.70
N GLY A 47 -1.02 -2.70 15.33
CA GLY A 47 -2.27 -2.22 14.76
C GLY A 47 -2.06 -1.43 13.45
N LEU A 48 -1.12 -0.51 13.44
CA LEU A 48 -0.76 0.27 12.26
C LEU A 48 -0.28 -0.62 11.10
N PHE A 49 0.60 -1.59 11.38
CA PHE A 49 1.04 -2.54 10.35
C PHE A 49 -0.11 -3.41 9.85
N ALA A 50 -0.97 -3.92 10.73
CA ALA A 50 -2.12 -4.71 10.33
C ALA A 50 -3.08 -3.92 9.41
N ASP A 51 -3.31 -2.64 9.69
CA ASP A 51 -4.16 -1.79 8.86
C ASP A 51 -3.48 -1.41 7.54
N LEU A 52 -2.19 -1.11 7.53
CA LEU A 52 -1.42 -0.86 6.31
C LEU A 52 -1.43 -2.07 5.36
N TYR A 53 -1.31 -3.26 5.92
CA TYR A 53 -1.27 -4.50 5.12
C TYR A 53 -2.65 -5.01 4.69
N LYS A 54 -3.75 -4.57 5.31
CA LYS A 54 -5.10 -4.90 4.84
C LYS A 54 -5.37 -4.41 3.42
N ASP A 55 -4.87 -3.21 3.10
CA ASP A 55 -5.09 -2.58 1.80
C ASP A 55 -4.07 -3.04 0.73
N VAL A 56 -2.91 -3.55 1.14
CA VAL A 56 -1.82 -3.96 0.23
C VAL A 56 -1.83 -5.47 -0.04
N GLY A 57 -2.54 -6.26 0.78
CA GLY A 57 -2.58 -7.72 0.66
C GLY A 57 -1.25 -8.38 1.01
N ILE A 58 -1.09 -8.84 2.26
CA ILE A 58 0.10 -9.58 2.75
C ILE A 58 0.30 -10.96 2.09
N THR A 59 -0.57 -11.34 1.20
CA THR A 59 -0.57 -12.64 0.50
C THR A 59 -0.04 -12.54 -0.93
N GLN A 60 0.59 -11.40 -1.29
CA GLN A 60 1.18 -11.25 -2.61
C GLN A 60 2.60 -11.80 -2.65
N ALA A 61 2.88 -12.62 -3.66
CA ALA A 61 4.23 -13.08 -3.98
C ALA A 61 4.62 -12.56 -5.37
N TYR A 62 5.82 -12.00 -5.46
CA TYR A 62 6.37 -11.54 -6.73
C TYR A 62 7.43 -12.53 -7.19
N VAL A 63 7.27 -13.03 -8.41
CA VAL A 63 8.28 -13.86 -9.09
C VAL A 63 8.91 -13.02 -10.18
N SER A 64 10.19 -12.77 -10.07
CA SER A 64 10.94 -11.99 -11.05
C SER A 64 12.26 -12.68 -11.41
N VAL A 65 12.74 -12.42 -12.60
CA VAL A 65 14.10 -12.78 -12.96
C VAL A 65 15.07 -11.98 -12.08
N GLY A 66 16.07 -12.64 -11.50
CA GLY A 66 17.02 -12.00 -10.59
C GLY A 66 17.81 -10.88 -11.26
N TYR A 67 17.62 -9.66 -10.82
CA TYR A 67 18.34 -8.47 -11.32
C TYR A 67 19.86 -8.51 -11.11
N TRP A 68 20.33 -9.45 -10.31
CA TRP A 68 21.76 -9.68 -10.03
C TRP A 68 22.42 -10.74 -10.95
N LEU A 69 21.67 -11.25 -11.92
CA LEU A 69 22.19 -12.17 -12.93
C LEU A 69 22.67 -11.36 -14.14
N ASP A 70 23.96 -11.47 -14.46
CA ASP A 70 24.57 -10.70 -15.57
C ASP A 70 24.11 -11.16 -16.97
N ASP A 71 23.49 -12.36 -17.09
CA ASP A 71 23.13 -12.99 -18.37
C ASP A 71 21.62 -13.21 -18.55
N VAL A 72 20.76 -12.27 -18.11
CA VAL A 72 19.32 -12.38 -18.30
C VAL A 72 18.96 -12.23 -19.78
N ARG A 73 18.30 -13.24 -20.35
CA ARG A 73 17.82 -13.27 -21.73
C ARG A 73 16.33 -13.04 -21.79
N GLN A 74 15.83 -12.60 -22.95
CA GLN A 74 14.39 -12.44 -23.18
C GLN A 74 13.61 -13.75 -22.98
N SER A 75 14.25 -14.91 -23.19
CA SER A 75 13.67 -16.24 -22.94
C SER A 75 13.49 -16.59 -21.46
N ASP A 76 14.08 -15.81 -20.55
CA ASP A 76 14.01 -16.06 -19.11
C ASP A 76 12.80 -15.37 -18.47
N TYR A 77 12.08 -14.55 -19.25
CA TYR A 77 10.81 -13.95 -18.82
C TYR A 77 9.64 -14.86 -19.18
N PHE A 78 8.62 -14.84 -18.33
CA PHE A 78 7.40 -15.60 -18.57
C PHE A 78 6.72 -15.15 -19.87
N THR A 79 6.35 -16.11 -20.69
CA THR A 79 5.46 -15.90 -21.81
C THR A 79 4.00 -15.91 -21.34
N LEU A 80 3.08 -15.37 -22.14
CA LEU A 80 1.65 -15.39 -21.82
C LEU A 80 1.12 -16.83 -21.66
N ASP A 81 1.57 -17.77 -22.50
CA ASP A 81 1.17 -19.19 -22.43
C ASP A 81 1.67 -19.87 -21.14
N GLU A 82 2.85 -19.48 -20.65
CA GLU A 82 3.37 -19.98 -19.38
C GLU A 82 2.59 -19.41 -18.21
N MET A 83 2.23 -18.13 -18.26
CA MET A 83 1.39 -17.52 -17.25
C MET A 83 0.00 -18.16 -17.19
N GLU A 84 -0.62 -18.47 -18.33
CA GLU A 84 -1.90 -19.16 -18.36
C GLU A 84 -1.80 -20.58 -17.78
N ARG A 85 -0.72 -21.29 -18.06
CA ARG A 85 -0.46 -22.61 -17.43
C ARG A 85 -0.29 -22.49 -15.91
N VAL A 86 0.39 -21.47 -15.43
CA VAL A 86 0.53 -21.19 -13.99
C VAL A 86 -0.82 -20.84 -13.38
N LYS A 87 -1.62 -19.98 -14.03
CA LYS A 87 -2.99 -19.65 -13.60
C LYS A 87 -3.84 -20.91 -13.44
N GLU A 88 -3.84 -21.80 -14.42
CA GLU A 88 -4.62 -23.05 -14.38
C GLU A 88 -4.12 -24.02 -13.31
N ALA A 89 -2.80 -24.13 -13.13
CA ALA A 89 -2.21 -25.01 -12.12
C ALA A 89 -2.50 -24.59 -10.69
N PHE A 90 -2.69 -23.29 -10.44
CA PHE A 90 -2.90 -22.71 -9.10
C PHE A 90 -4.27 -22.09 -8.89
N LYS A 91 -5.23 -22.30 -9.80
CA LYS A 91 -6.56 -21.68 -9.78
C LYS A 91 -7.33 -21.83 -8.46
N ASP A 92 -7.10 -22.92 -7.73
CA ASP A 92 -7.76 -23.20 -6.44
C ASP A 92 -6.96 -22.69 -5.23
N GLN A 93 -5.74 -22.18 -5.44
CA GLN A 93 -4.84 -21.79 -4.38
C GLN A 93 -4.50 -20.29 -4.43
N VAL A 94 -4.57 -19.68 -5.60
CA VAL A 94 -4.18 -18.28 -5.84
C VAL A 94 -5.34 -17.55 -6.51
N ALA A 95 -5.82 -16.50 -5.84
CA ALA A 95 -6.95 -15.71 -6.33
C ALA A 95 -6.64 -14.90 -7.58
N TYR A 96 -5.36 -14.52 -7.76
CA TYR A 96 -4.94 -13.65 -8.85
C TYR A 96 -3.50 -13.94 -9.26
N ILE A 97 -3.26 -14.08 -10.54
CA ILE A 97 -1.92 -14.18 -11.13
C ILE A 97 -1.90 -13.28 -12.35
N ASP A 98 -0.96 -12.34 -12.39
CA ASP A 98 -0.77 -11.45 -13.52
C ASP A 98 0.69 -10.98 -13.66
N SER A 99 1.04 -10.47 -14.83
CA SER A 99 2.27 -9.73 -15.03
C SER A 99 2.02 -8.25 -14.80
N SER A 100 2.56 -7.69 -13.74
CA SER A 100 2.55 -6.24 -13.57
C SER A 100 3.70 -5.61 -14.35
N ALA A 101 3.39 -4.85 -15.39
CA ALA A 101 4.36 -4.03 -16.08
C ALA A 101 4.29 -2.61 -15.54
N TYR A 102 5.42 -2.10 -15.04
CA TYR A 102 5.55 -0.71 -14.61
C TYR A 102 6.46 0.04 -15.57
N THR A 103 6.06 1.22 -15.96
CA THR A 103 6.90 2.11 -16.76
C THR A 103 6.60 3.56 -16.46
N SER A 104 7.61 4.41 -16.56
CA SER A 104 7.47 5.85 -16.49
C SER A 104 7.45 6.42 -17.90
N ALA A 105 6.43 7.19 -18.24
CA ALA A 105 6.32 7.84 -19.55
C ALA A 105 5.65 9.22 -19.44
N ASP A 106 5.86 10.03 -20.45
CA ASP A 106 5.22 11.34 -20.55
C ASP A 106 3.82 11.20 -21.12
N ALA A 107 2.81 11.64 -20.39
CA ALA A 107 1.46 11.82 -20.88
C ALA A 107 1.26 13.25 -21.39
N SER A 108 0.67 13.39 -22.55
CA SER A 108 0.47 14.68 -23.22
C SER A 108 -1.01 14.92 -23.49
N TYR A 109 -1.51 16.08 -23.09
CA TYR A 109 -2.84 16.56 -23.43
C TYR A 109 -2.77 18.05 -23.79
N LYS A 110 -3.14 18.40 -25.00
CA LYS A 110 -3.00 19.78 -25.56
C LYS A 110 -1.55 20.29 -25.40
N ARG A 111 -1.35 21.31 -24.55
CA ARG A 111 -0.03 21.90 -24.26
C ARG A 111 0.58 21.37 -22.94
N THR A 112 -0.16 20.55 -22.20
CA THR A 112 0.30 19.98 -20.93
C THR A 112 1.03 18.68 -21.23
N LYS A 113 2.22 18.51 -20.64
CA LYS A 113 3.02 17.29 -20.70
C LYS A 113 3.53 16.98 -19.30
N ILE A 114 3.20 15.80 -18.80
CA ILE A 114 3.51 15.38 -17.44
C ILE A 114 4.01 13.94 -17.46
N LYS A 115 5.05 13.67 -16.71
CA LYS A 115 5.56 12.32 -16.51
C LYS A 115 4.73 11.61 -15.46
N PHE A 116 4.17 10.46 -15.83
CA PHE A 116 3.45 9.56 -14.95
C PHE A 116 4.09 8.19 -14.90
N GLU A 117 3.79 7.47 -13.83
CA GLU A 117 4.02 6.04 -13.75
C GLU A 117 2.79 5.31 -14.26
N PHE A 118 3.00 4.42 -15.21
CA PHE A 118 1.97 3.57 -15.78
C PHE A 118 2.14 2.15 -15.28
N GLN A 119 1.03 1.55 -14.88
CA GLN A 119 0.96 0.15 -14.53
C GLN A 119 0.02 -0.56 -15.49
N GLY A 120 0.51 -1.59 -16.16
CA GLY A 120 -0.34 -2.54 -16.90
C GLY A 120 -1.02 -3.47 -15.91
N ILE A 121 -2.33 -3.58 -16.00
CA ILE A 121 -3.15 -4.40 -15.09
C ILE A 121 -4.20 -5.17 -15.88
N ASP A 122 -4.62 -6.31 -15.31
CA ASP A 122 -5.79 -7.06 -15.80
C ASP A 122 -7.09 -6.51 -15.16
N TYR A 123 -8.26 -6.88 -15.71
CA TYR A 123 -9.55 -6.37 -15.27
C TYR A 123 -9.92 -6.78 -13.83
N ASN A 124 -9.41 -7.92 -13.37
CA ASN A 124 -9.64 -8.44 -12.02
C ASN A 124 -8.62 -7.95 -10.98
N TYR A 125 -7.69 -7.06 -11.35
CA TYR A 125 -6.70 -6.50 -10.42
C TYR A 125 -7.36 -5.73 -9.26
N GLN A 126 -8.55 -5.16 -9.47
CA GLN A 126 -9.31 -4.51 -8.39
C GLN A 126 -9.72 -5.46 -7.24
N ASP A 127 -9.76 -6.77 -7.47
CA ASP A 127 -10.05 -7.77 -6.44
C ASP A 127 -8.86 -7.94 -5.47
N VAL A 128 -7.67 -7.61 -5.94
CA VAL A 128 -6.42 -7.65 -5.18
C VAL A 128 -6.10 -6.29 -4.56
N GLN A 129 -6.31 -5.22 -5.32
CA GLN A 129 -6.09 -3.85 -4.88
C GLN A 129 -7.33 -2.99 -5.22
N PRO A 130 -8.33 -3.00 -4.35
CA PRO A 130 -9.55 -2.24 -4.55
C PRO A 130 -9.25 -0.74 -4.54
N VAL A 131 -9.85 -0.02 -5.49
CA VAL A 131 -9.76 1.42 -5.58
C VAL A 131 -11.14 2.07 -5.42
N ASN A 132 -11.20 3.24 -4.79
CA ASN A 132 -12.43 3.98 -4.63
C ASN A 132 -12.72 4.80 -5.90
N MET A 133 -13.54 4.25 -6.80
CA MET A 133 -13.94 4.94 -8.04
C MET A 133 -14.83 6.13 -7.72
N VAL A 134 -14.47 7.32 -8.24
CA VAL A 134 -15.22 8.58 -8.06
C VAL A 134 -16.03 8.90 -9.32
N TYR A 135 -15.45 8.67 -10.50
CA TYR A 135 -16.09 8.91 -11.80
C TYR A 135 -15.84 7.75 -12.74
N GLY A 136 -16.87 7.42 -13.55
CA GLY A 136 -16.78 6.36 -14.54
C GLY A 136 -16.73 4.97 -13.97
N ARG A 137 -15.93 4.09 -14.57
CA ARG A 137 -15.80 2.68 -14.20
C ARG A 137 -14.35 2.21 -14.21
N TYR A 138 -14.11 1.10 -13.57
CA TYR A 138 -12.84 0.38 -13.70
C TYR A 138 -12.72 -0.32 -15.05
N LEU A 139 -11.53 -0.85 -15.38
CA LEU A 139 -11.33 -1.70 -16.55
C LEU A 139 -12.18 -2.96 -16.43
N ASN A 140 -12.68 -3.45 -17.54
CA ASN A 140 -13.45 -4.68 -17.59
C ASN A 140 -12.85 -5.66 -18.61
N GLU A 141 -13.32 -6.91 -18.55
CA GLU A 141 -12.88 -7.98 -19.43
C GLU A 141 -12.94 -7.59 -20.93
N GLY A 142 -14.02 -6.92 -21.35
CA GLY A 142 -14.16 -6.45 -22.72
C GLY A 142 -13.17 -5.36 -23.15
N ASP A 143 -12.53 -4.68 -22.21
CA ASP A 143 -11.45 -3.74 -22.52
C ASP A 143 -10.14 -4.49 -22.79
N ILE A 144 -9.86 -5.53 -22.01
CA ILE A 144 -8.65 -6.36 -22.13
C ILE A 144 -8.73 -7.25 -23.38
N LEU A 145 -9.80 -8.03 -23.53
CA LEU A 145 -10.01 -8.90 -24.69
C LEU A 145 -10.09 -8.11 -25.99
N GLY A 146 -10.72 -6.92 -25.94
CA GLY A 146 -10.80 -5.99 -27.09
C GLY A 146 -9.52 -5.20 -27.34
N ARG A 147 -8.47 -5.37 -26.52
CA ARG A 147 -7.20 -4.62 -26.59
C ARG A 147 -7.40 -3.11 -26.67
N LYS A 148 -8.43 -2.61 -25.96
CA LYS A 148 -8.77 -1.19 -25.97
C LYS A 148 -7.71 -0.41 -25.21
N LYS A 149 -7.38 0.77 -25.71
CA LYS A 149 -6.46 1.71 -25.07
C LYS A 149 -7.20 2.52 -23.99
N ASN A 150 -7.74 1.84 -23.01
CA ASN A 150 -8.46 2.45 -21.90
C ASN A 150 -7.54 2.58 -20.67
N ALA A 151 -7.74 3.65 -19.92
CA ALA A 151 -6.97 3.91 -18.69
C ALA A 151 -7.90 4.34 -17.56
N VAL A 152 -7.52 4.00 -16.34
CA VAL A 152 -8.03 4.60 -15.10
C VAL A 152 -6.90 5.38 -14.45
N MET A 153 -7.22 6.50 -13.81
CA MET A 153 -6.23 7.34 -13.15
C MET A 153 -6.78 7.90 -11.83
N ASP A 154 -5.90 8.37 -10.99
CA ASP A 154 -6.31 9.06 -9.77
C ASP A 154 -6.76 10.51 -10.04
N THR A 155 -7.50 11.08 -9.08
CA THR A 155 -8.03 12.46 -9.16
C THR A 155 -6.93 13.50 -9.35
N ASP A 156 -5.78 13.35 -8.68
CA ASP A 156 -4.66 14.31 -8.75
C ASP A 156 -4.01 14.29 -10.13
N SER A 157 -3.84 13.10 -10.70
CA SER A 157 -3.32 12.91 -12.06
C SER A 157 -4.28 13.50 -13.09
N ALA A 158 -5.59 13.30 -12.92
CA ALA A 158 -6.60 13.91 -13.78
C ALA A 158 -6.57 15.44 -13.72
N LEU A 159 -6.47 16.01 -12.52
CA LEU A 159 -6.38 17.45 -12.32
C LEU A 159 -5.08 18.02 -12.95
N LYS A 160 -3.95 17.37 -12.73
CA LYS A 160 -2.65 17.81 -13.29
C LYS A 160 -2.66 17.81 -14.81
N LEU A 161 -3.17 16.73 -15.43
CA LEU A 161 -3.10 16.56 -16.90
C LEU A 161 -4.19 17.33 -17.64
N PHE A 162 -5.44 17.25 -17.16
CA PHE A 162 -6.61 17.79 -17.84
C PHE A 162 -7.13 19.09 -17.23
N GLY A 163 -6.69 19.47 -16.04
CA GLY A 163 -7.18 20.63 -15.29
C GLY A 163 -8.55 20.42 -14.63
N ILE A 164 -9.06 19.19 -14.60
CA ILE A 164 -10.35 18.82 -14.03
C ILE A 164 -10.26 17.42 -13.41
N GLU A 165 -11.02 17.17 -12.34
CA GLU A 165 -11.05 15.85 -11.68
C GLU A 165 -11.80 14.82 -12.53
N ASN A 166 -12.96 15.17 -13.08
CA ASN A 166 -13.71 14.25 -13.94
C ASN A 166 -13.16 14.25 -15.36
N ALA A 167 -12.16 13.43 -15.59
CA ALA A 167 -11.52 13.27 -16.90
C ALA A 167 -12.12 12.13 -17.76
N VAL A 168 -13.21 11.51 -17.34
CA VAL A 168 -13.84 10.41 -18.10
C VAL A 168 -14.20 10.85 -19.50
N GLY A 169 -13.84 10.02 -20.49
CA GLY A 169 -14.01 10.29 -21.91
C GLY A 169 -12.93 11.17 -22.55
N LYS A 170 -11.99 11.72 -21.77
CA LYS A 170 -10.84 12.44 -22.33
C LYS A 170 -9.75 11.46 -22.74
N SER A 171 -8.99 11.83 -23.77
CA SER A 171 -7.85 11.03 -24.25
C SER A 171 -6.55 11.81 -24.09
N PHE A 172 -5.49 11.08 -23.78
CA PHE A 172 -4.14 11.59 -23.69
C PHE A 172 -3.19 10.71 -24.50
N ARG A 173 -2.12 11.33 -24.98
CA ARG A 173 -1.09 10.64 -25.75
C ARG A 173 0.11 10.32 -24.87
N THR A 174 0.64 9.09 -25.00
CA THR A 174 1.87 8.68 -24.34
C THR A 174 2.70 7.77 -25.23
N THR A 175 4.01 7.70 -24.97
CA THR A 175 4.92 6.79 -25.66
C THR A 175 5.44 5.79 -24.62
N ILE A 176 5.05 4.52 -24.78
CA ILE A 176 5.44 3.42 -23.89
C ILE A 176 6.18 2.39 -24.75
N TYR A 177 7.38 2.01 -24.31
CA TYR A 177 8.26 1.06 -25.02
C TYR A 177 8.46 1.39 -26.50
N GLY A 178 8.54 2.69 -26.85
CA GLY A 178 8.75 3.16 -28.21
C GLY A 178 7.47 3.22 -29.06
N SER A 179 6.33 2.76 -28.59
CA SER A 179 5.03 2.91 -29.26
C SER A 179 4.28 4.10 -28.71
N THR A 180 3.83 4.98 -29.60
CA THR A 180 3.02 6.15 -29.25
C THR A 180 1.55 5.82 -29.43
N GLU A 181 0.78 5.94 -28.37
CA GLU A 181 -0.63 5.54 -28.30
C GLU A 181 -1.47 6.62 -27.64
N ASP A 182 -2.72 6.70 -28.04
CA ASP A 182 -3.74 7.53 -27.40
C ASP A 182 -4.59 6.66 -26.48
N PHE A 183 -4.60 6.98 -25.18
CA PHE A 183 -5.40 6.29 -24.18
C PHE A 183 -6.62 7.11 -23.81
N THR A 184 -7.76 6.46 -23.65
CA THR A 184 -9.00 7.09 -23.21
C THR A 184 -9.25 6.80 -21.74
N VAL A 185 -9.51 7.82 -20.95
CA VAL A 185 -9.85 7.70 -19.54
C VAL A 185 -11.27 7.16 -19.40
N VAL A 186 -11.43 5.98 -18.84
CA VAL A 186 -12.74 5.35 -18.60
C VAL A 186 -13.17 5.45 -17.14
N GLY A 187 -12.25 5.79 -16.25
CA GLY A 187 -12.55 5.99 -14.85
C GLY A 187 -11.52 6.82 -14.12
N VAL A 188 -11.99 7.47 -13.04
CA VAL A 188 -11.15 8.23 -12.12
C VAL A 188 -11.44 7.76 -10.71
N TYR A 189 -10.38 7.41 -9.97
CA TYR A 189 -10.46 6.94 -8.61
C TYR A 189 -9.79 7.92 -7.63
N ARG A 190 -10.18 7.85 -6.37
CA ARG A 190 -9.50 8.58 -5.31
C ARG A 190 -8.37 7.71 -4.74
N LYS A 191 -7.16 8.25 -4.77
CA LYS A 191 -6.03 7.58 -4.14
C LYS A 191 -6.27 7.53 -2.63
N ASN A 192 -6.16 6.34 -2.03
CA ASN A 192 -6.18 6.22 -0.58
C ASN A 192 -4.92 6.92 -0.05
N VAL A 193 -5.11 8.04 0.64
CA VAL A 193 -4.01 8.73 1.32
C VAL A 193 -3.75 7.94 2.60
N ASN A 194 -2.80 7.00 2.52
CA ASN A 194 -2.27 6.38 3.73
C ASN A 194 -1.55 7.46 4.53
N ALA A 195 -1.74 7.48 5.85
CA ALA A 195 -1.26 8.52 6.78
C ALA A 195 0.26 8.73 6.82
N PHE A 196 1.02 8.17 5.86
CA PHE A 196 2.48 8.19 5.77
C PHE A 196 3.03 8.66 4.41
N GLN A 197 2.22 9.33 3.57
CA GLN A 197 2.71 10.04 2.38
C GLN A 197 2.66 11.54 2.59
#